data_c6e5de3c9720fa7e5f995d06f3e177de
#
_entry.id   c6e5de3c9720fa7e5f995d06f3e177de
#
_cell.length_a   1.000
_cell.length_b   1.000
_cell.length_c   1.000
_cell.angle_alpha   90.00
_cell.angle_beta   90.00
_cell.angle_gamma   90.00
#
_symmetry.space_group_name_H-M   'P 1'
#
loop_
_entity.id
_entity.type
_entity.pdbx_description
1 polymer ?
#
loop_
_entity_poly.entity_id
_entity_poly.type
_entity_poly.pdbx_seq_one_letter_code
_entity_poly.pdbx_strand_id
1 'polypeptide(L)'
;MAYYIVLSIGVIVSFIFCLKRSKGFSISNLLYKAVSSLFYLLTAVFALINRIKTGDAQAFGSLIIMGGAFGLVGDIMLDLKGVYKQDERVYLHSGFIAFLIGHIFYISAVVYSMRMKWWLVLIGALVAIGGGVLTVASANVMKVHYGAYRKIVAVYTSFLLMTAVVSFIAMLVSHFDKGYILMFVGAVLFALSDVILSGTFFGRGKDKKRHYFINHFLYYAAQYMIAASIMFIN
;
A
#
# COMPACT_ATOMS: atom_id res chain seq x y z
N MET A 1 22.10 -3.81 12.57
CA MET A 1 21.70 -2.87 13.64
C MET A 1 20.92 -1.68 13.08
N ALA A 2 21.42 -0.97 12.07
CA ALA A 2 20.74 0.22 11.48
C ALA A 2 19.28 -0.02 11.04
N TYR A 3 18.98 -1.18 10.43
CA TYR A 3 17.61 -1.56 10.04
C TYR A 3 16.60 -1.45 11.20
N TYR A 4 16.91 -2.06 12.34
CA TYR A 4 16.00 -2.05 13.50
C TYR A 4 15.82 -0.66 14.10
N ILE A 5 16.87 0.17 14.08
CA ILE A 5 16.81 1.56 14.56
C ILE A 5 15.86 2.37 13.65
N VAL A 6 16.05 2.29 12.33
CA VAL A 6 15.22 3.01 11.36
C VAL A 6 13.77 2.54 11.42
N LEU A 7 13.54 1.23 11.51
CA LEU A 7 12.20 0.65 11.68
C LEU A 7 11.51 1.20 12.95
N SER A 8 12.20 1.16 14.09
CA SER A 8 11.64 1.61 15.37
C SER A 8 11.29 3.10 15.36
N ILE A 9 12.22 3.94 14.89
CA ILE A 9 11.96 5.39 14.75
C ILE A 9 10.79 5.63 13.79
N GLY A 10 10.77 4.94 12.65
CA GLY A 10 9.75 5.07 11.65
C GLY A 10 8.35 4.70 12.17
N VAL A 11 8.23 3.59 12.91
CA VAL A 11 6.97 3.19 13.54
C VAL A 11 6.48 4.25 14.52
N ILE A 12 7.37 4.80 15.36
CA ILE A 12 7.03 5.87 16.33
C ILE A 12 6.55 7.13 15.58
N VAL A 13 7.28 7.58 14.55
CA VAL A 13 6.92 8.76 13.76
C VAL A 13 5.58 8.57 13.06
N SER A 14 5.35 7.40 12.47
CA SER A 14 4.08 7.07 11.82
C SER A 14 2.93 7.01 12.80
N PHE A 15 3.14 6.50 14.01
CA PHE A 15 2.12 6.51 15.05
C PHE A 15 1.76 7.94 15.51
N ILE A 16 2.77 8.81 15.71
CA ILE A 16 2.56 10.24 16.00
C ILE A 16 1.76 10.91 14.87
N PHE A 17 2.09 10.59 13.61
CA PHE A 17 1.32 11.09 12.46
C PHE A 17 -0.14 10.63 12.53
N CYS A 18 -0.42 9.35 12.80
CA CYS A 18 -1.80 8.83 12.90
C CYS A 18 -2.62 9.60 13.94
N LEU A 19 -2.01 9.94 15.09
CA LEU A 19 -2.66 10.75 16.13
C LEU A 19 -2.92 12.19 15.67
N LYS A 20 -1.97 12.82 14.97
CA LYS A 20 -2.12 14.19 14.44
C LYS A 20 -3.12 14.25 13.30
N ARG A 21 -3.09 13.26 12.41
CA ARG A 21 -3.96 13.20 11.22
C ARG A 21 -5.43 13.16 11.56
N SER A 22 -5.79 12.60 12.70
CA SER A 22 -7.17 12.58 13.18
C SER A 22 -7.77 13.99 13.37
N LYS A 23 -6.96 15.05 13.36
CA LYS A 23 -7.38 16.46 13.49
C LYS A 23 -7.68 17.17 12.15
N GLY A 24 -7.49 16.51 11.01
CA GLY A 24 -7.81 17.05 9.67
C GLY A 24 -6.63 17.24 8.73
N PHE A 25 -6.87 17.90 7.58
CA PHE A 25 -5.86 18.20 6.57
C PHE A 25 -5.14 19.52 6.89
N SER A 26 -3.82 19.53 6.81
CA SER A 26 -2.97 20.72 6.93
C SER A 26 -1.61 20.48 6.31
N ILE A 27 -0.87 21.53 5.99
CA ILE A 27 0.52 21.42 5.50
C ILE A 27 1.40 20.70 6.52
N SER A 28 1.21 20.96 7.82
CA SER A 28 1.94 20.27 8.87
C SER A 28 1.68 18.74 8.85
N ASN A 29 0.41 18.33 8.68
CA ASN A 29 0.07 16.90 8.57
C ASN A 29 0.63 16.27 7.30
N LEU A 30 0.66 16.99 6.18
CA LEU A 30 1.31 16.56 4.95
C LEU A 30 2.80 16.27 5.17
N LEU A 31 3.52 17.18 5.84
CA LEU A 31 4.94 16.99 6.15
C LEU A 31 5.16 15.77 7.06
N TYR A 32 4.37 15.62 8.12
CA TYR A 32 4.45 14.43 8.98
C TYR A 32 4.17 13.13 8.19
N LYS A 33 3.23 13.15 7.26
CA LYS A 33 2.94 12.01 6.40
C LYS A 33 4.12 11.69 5.49
N ALA A 34 4.67 12.70 4.81
CA ALA A 34 5.83 12.53 3.93
C ALA A 34 7.04 11.96 4.68
N VAL A 35 7.31 12.45 5.90
CA VAL A 35 8.39 11.92 6.75
C VAL A 35 8.09 10.48 7.18
N SER A 36 6.85 10.17 7.57
CA SER A 36 6.46 8.78 7.92
C SER A 36 6.65 7.83 6.74
N SER A 37 6.28 8.28 5.54
CA SER A 37 6.42 7.47 4.32
C SER A 37 7.89 7.33 3.90
N LEU A 38 8.73 8.33 4.14
CA LEU A 38 10.17 8.22 3.96
C LEU A 38 10.77 7.14 4.87
N PHE A 39 10.29 7.00 6.11
CA PHE A 39 10.81 6.00 7.04
C PHE A 39 10.50 4.56 6.64
N TYR A 40 9.31 4.25 6.10
CA TYR A 40 9.10 2.89 5.59
C TYR A 40 9.97 2.60 4.36
N LEU A 41 10.21 3.62 3.52
CA LEU A 41 11.11 3.50 2.37
C LEU A 41 12.56 3.27 2.83
N LEU A 42 13.05 4.04 3.80
CA LEU A 42 14.36 3.81 4.41
C LEU A 42 14.46 2.43 5.07
N THR A 43 13.39 1.96 5.72
CA THR A 43 13.34 0.59 6.26
C THR A 43 13.55 -0.45 5.17
N ALA A 44 12.92 -0.31 4.00
CA ALA A 44 13.12 -1.19 2.86
C ALA A 44 14.57 -1.12 2.33
N VAL A 45 15.14 0.08 2.23
CA VAL A 45 16.55 0.27 1.81
C VAL A 45 17.51 -0.42 2.76
N PHE A 46 17.36 -0.20 4.08
CA PHE A 46 18.24 -0.84 5.06
C PHE A 46 18.02 -2.37 5.15
N ALA A 47 16.80 -2.85 4.90
CA ALA A 47 16.51 -4.27 4.75
C ALA A 47 17.30 -4.86 3.57
N LEU A 48 17.26 -4.19 2.40
CA LEU A 48 17.97 -4.62 1.22
C LEU A 48 19.50 -4.60 1.42
N ILE A 49 20.07 -3.55 2.03
CA ILE A 49 21.50 -3.46 2.33
C ILE A 49 21.95 -4.65 3.17
N ASN A 50 21.16 -5.10 4.14
CA ASN A 50 21.47 -6.26 4.95
C ASN A 50 21.40 -7.59 4.19
N ARG A 51 20.65 -7.64 3.07
CA ARG A 51 20.41 -8.85 2.25
C ARG A 51 21.14 -8.86 0.90
N ILE A 52 21.88 -7.80 0.57
CA ILE A 52 22.48 -7.59 -0.76
C ILE A 52 23.46 -8.70 -1.19
N LYS A 53 23.87 -9.57 -0.26
CA LYS A 53 24.76 -10.69 -0.55
C LYS A 53 24.13 -11.85 -1.30
N THR A 54 22.80 -11.86 -1.45
CA THR A 54 22.03 -12.88 -2.16
C THR A 54 21.31 -12.26 -3.38
N GLY A 55 21.62 -12.69 -4.60
CA GLY A 55 21.18 -12.03 -5.84
C GLY A 55 19.65 -11.91 -6.01
N ASP A 56 18.88 -12.95 -5.65
CA ASP A 56 17.41 -12.92 -5.81
C ASP A 56 16.73 -11.93 -4.85
N ALA A 57 17.26 -11.77 -3.63
CA ALA A 57 16.79 -10.77 -2.69
C ALA A 57 17.03 -9.34 -3.19
N GLN A 58 18.05 -9.11 -4.02
CA GLN A 58 18.34 -7.80 -4.59
C GLN A 58 17.24 -7.34 -5.55
N ALA A 59 16.82 -8.19 -6.48
CA ALA A 59 15.75 -7.84 -7.43
C ALA A 59 14.41 -7.61 -6.70
N PHE A 60 14.03 -8.52 -5.79
CA PHE A 60 12.84 -8.36 -4.96
C PHE A 60 12.86 -7.05 -4.18
N GLY A 61 13.93 -6.80 -3.43
CA GLY A 61 14.06 -5.60 -2.59
C GLY A 61 14.05 -4.31 -3.41
N SER A 62 14.72 -4.28 -4.56
CA SER A 62 14.71 -3.10 -5.45
C SER A 62 13.30 -2.78 -5.96
N LEU A 63 12.52 -3.80 -6.35
CA LEU A 63 11.13 -3.61 -6.79
C LEU A 63 10.23 -3.18 -5.63
N ILE A 64 10.42 -3.71 -4.41
CA ILE A 64 9.69 -3.24 -3.21
C ILE A 64 10.02 -1.77 -2.92
N ILE A 65 11.28 -1.35 -3.01
CA ILE A 65 11.68 0.06 -2.82
C ILE A 65 11.02 0.96 -3.87
N MET A 66 11.00 0.55 -5.13
CA MET A 66 10.32 1.31 -6.20
C MET A 66 8.82 1.43 -5.92
N GLY A 67 8.17 0.34 -5.52
CA GLY A 67 6.76 0.35 -5.13
C GLY A 67 6.50 1.30 -3.95
N GLY A 68 7.35 1.25 -2.93
CA GLY A 68 7.28 2.16 -1.78
C GLY A 68 7.51 3.63 -2.15
N ALA A 69 8.42 3.92 -3.10
CA ALA A 69 8.65 5.28 -3.59
C ALA A 69 7.40 5.87 -4.27
N PHE A 70 6.72 5.08 -5.12
CA PHE A 70 5.44 5.49 -5.69
C PHE A 70 4.34 5.59 -4.63
N GLY A 71 4.36 4.75 -3.59
CA GLY A 71 3.50 4.89 -2.41
C GLY A 71 3.68 6.23 -1.71
N LEU A 72 4.94 6.68 -1.48
CA LEU A 72 5.25 7.99 -0.91
C LEU A 72 4.72 9.14 -1.80
N VAL A 73 4.86 9.04 -3.13
CA VAL A 73 4.26 10.02 -4.06
C VAL A 73 2.75 10.03 -3.91
N GLY A 74 2.11 8.87 -3.86
CA GLY A 74 0.67 8.73 -3.66
C GLY A 74 0.20 9.35 -2.35
N ASP A 75 0.97 9.17 -1.27
CA ASP A 75 0.70 9.77 0.04
C ASP A 75 0.68 11.29 -0.01
N ILE A 76 1.68 11.89 -0.67
CA ILE A 76 1.76 13.34 -0.84
C ILE A 76 0.57 13.84 -1.66
N MET A 77 0.26 13.20 -2.79
CA MET A 77 -0.85 13.60 -3.66
C MET A 77 -2.20 13.52 -2.96
N LEU A 78 -2.48 12.43 -2.23
CA LEU A 78 -3.73 12.30 -1.51
C LEU A 78 -3.89 13.32 -0.36
N ASP A 79 -2.80 13.80 0.22
CA ASP A 79 -2.88 14.85 1.25
C ASP A 79 -3.00 16.23 0.65
N LEU A 80 -2.32 16.53 -0.48
CA LEU A 80 -2.48 17.77 -1.25
C LEU A 80 -3.94 18.01 -1.66
N LYS A 81 -4.69 16.94 -1.99
CA LYS A 81 -6.12 17.00 -2.23
C LYS A 81 -6.90 17.73 -1.12
N GLY A 82 -6.52 17.50 0.13
CA GLY A 82 -7.21 18.10 1.28
C GLY A 82 -6.70 19.51 1.62
N VAL A 83 -5.49 19.86 1.19
CA VAL A 83 -4.87 21.18 1.38
C VAL A 83 -5.32 22.14 0.27
N TYR A 84 -5.28 21.69 -0.99
CA TYR A 84 -5.64 22.49 -2.18
C TYR A 84 -6.94 21.98 -2.79
N LYS A 85 -8.07 22.42 -2.23
CA LYS A 85 -9.41 21.93 -2.61
C LYS A 85 -9.80 22.29 -4.05
N GLN A 86 -9.29 23.37 -4.61
CA GLN A 86 -9.53 23.78 -6.00
C GLN A 86 -9.03 22.74 -7.01
N ASP A 87 -7.95 22.01 -6.67
CA ASP A 87 -7.32 21.00 -7.52
C ASP A 87 -7.54 19.58 -6.98
N GLU A 88 -8.53 19.40 -6.12
CA GLU A 88 -8.83 18.11 -5.46
C GLU A 88 -8.89 16.94 -6.44
N ARG A 89 -9.51 17.16 -7.60
CA ARG A 89 -9.67 16.13 -8.63
C ARG A 89 -8.34 15.68 -9.23
N VAL A 90 -7.44 16.62 -9.48
CA VAL A 90 -6.11 16.33 -10.04
C VAL A 90 -5.29 15.53 -9.04
N TYR A 91 -5.22 15.99 -7.80
CA TYR A 91 -4.47 15.30 -6.75
C TYR A 91 -5.00 13.91 -6.43
N LEU A 92 -6.33 13.73 -6.42
CA LEU A 92 -6.93 12.43 -6.18
C LEU A 92 -6.60 11.43 -7.31
N HIS A 93 -6.70 11.84 -8.58
CA HIS A 93 -6.32 10.98 -9.71
C HIS A 93 -4.81 10.64 -9.67
N SER A 94 -3.96 11.64 -9.44
CA SER A 94 -2.51 11.43 -9.34
C SER A 94 -2.14 10.48 -8.21
N GLY A 95 -2.82 10.57 -7.08
CA GLY A 95 -2.65 9.62 -5.97
C GLY A 95 -3.02 8.19 -6.36
N PHE A 96 -4.17 7.98 -7.00
CA PHE A 96 -4.57 6.64 -7.49
C PHE A 96 -3.56 6.08 -8.49
N ILE A 97 -3.08 6.89 -9.44
CA ILE A 97 -2.09 6.46 -10.44
C ILE A 97 -0.78 6.09 -9.76
N ALA A 98 -0.30 6.90 -8.82
CA ALA A 98 0.95 6.63 -8.10
C ALA A 98 0.86 5.30 -7.32
N PHE A 99 -0.20 5.08 -6.54
CA PHE A 99 -0.39 3.82 -5.84
C PHE A 99 -0.56 2.62 -6.78
N LEU A 100 -1.26 2.79 -7.92
CA LEU A 100 -1.39 1.75 -8.93
C LEU A 100 -0.02 1.33 -9.46
N ILE A 101 0.85 2.28 -9.81
CA ILE A 101 2.22 2.00 -10.24
C ILE A 101 2.99 1.30 -9.10
N GLY A 102 2.82 1.74 -7.86
CA GLY A 102 3.39 1.07 -6.69
C GLY A 102 3.01 -0.40 -6.60
N HIS A 103 1.73 -0.73 -6.80
CA HIS A 103 1.25 -2.12 -6.81
C HIS A 103 1.80 -2.93 -7.99
N ILE A 104 2.00 -2.32 -9.17
CA ILE A 104 2.68 -3.00 -10.29
C ILE A 104 4.08 -3.46 -9.86
N PHE A 105 4.85 -2.61 -9.17
CA PHE A 105 6.16 -2.99 -8.66
C PHE A 105 6.08 -4.08 -7.58
N TYR A 106 5.13 -4.03 -6.66
CA TYR A 106 4.93 -5.06 -5.65
C TYR A 106 4.56 -6.42 -6.27
N ILE A 107 3.65 -6.43 -7.24
CA ILE A 107 3.29 -7.64 -8.01
C ILE A 107 4.53 -8.17 -8.72
N SER A 108 5.28 -7.31 -9.41
CA SER A 108 6.50 -7.69 -10.14
C SER A 108 7.55 -8.29 -9.20
N ALA A 109 7.71 -7.75 -7.99
CA ALA A 109 8.64 -8.28 -6.98
C ALA A 109 8.31 -9.74 -6.64
N VAL A 110 7.03 -10.03 -6.35
CA VAL A 110 6.59 -11.37 -5.98
C VAL A 110 6.64 -12.34 -7.15
N VAL A 111 6.13 -11.93 -8.31
CA VAL A 111 6.09 -12.78 -9.53
C VAL A 111 7.50 -13.13 -9.98
N TYR A 112 8.41 -12.15 -9.98
CA TYR A 112 9.80 -12.36 -10.40
C TYR A 112 10.56 -13.27 -9.42
N SER A 113 10.52 -12.99 -8.12
CA SER A 113 11.27 -13.74 -7.11
C SER A 113 10.82 -15.19 -6.99
N MET A 114 9.51 -15.44 -7.14
CA MET A 114 8.94 -16.80 -7.15
C MET A 114 9.06 -17.51 -8.49
N ARG A 115 9.55 -16.85 -9.55
CA ARG A 115 9.51 -17.38 -10.93
C ARG A 115 8.13 -17.96 -11.25
N MET A 116 7.08 -17.19 -10.88
CA MET A 116 5.70 -17.67 -10.87
C MET A 116 5.27 -18.08 -12.28
N LYS A 117 4.67 -19.26 -12.40
CA LYS A 117 4.16 -19.75 -13.68
C LYS A 117 3.07 -18.83 -14.20
N TRP A 118 3.07 -18.52 -15.49
CA TRP A 118 2.17 -17.56 -16.13
C TRP A 118 0.67 -17.84 -15.86
N TRP A 119 0.27 -19.10 -15.78
CA TRP A 119 -1.12 -19.46 -15.52
C TRP A 119 -1.58 -19.13 -14.08
N LEU A 120 -0.67 -19.17 -13.08
CA LEU A 120 -0.96 -18.71 -11.72
C LEU A 120 -1.17 -17.19 -11.70
N VAL A 121 -0.36 -16.45 -12.45
CA VAL A 121 -0.53 -15.00 -12.61
C VAL A 121 -1.87 -14.68 -13.29
N LEU A 122 -2.24 -15.45 -14.32
CA LEU A 122 -3.52 -15.27 -15.00
C LEU A 122 -4.71 -15.54 -14.08
N ILE A 123 -4.70 -16.64 -13.32
CA ILE A 123 -5.73 -16.94 -12.33
C ILE A 123 -5.82 -15.82 -11.30
N GLY A 124 -4.68 -15.37 -10.77
CA GLY A 124 -4.63 -14.25 -9.85
C GLY A 124 -5.23 -12.97 -10.43
N ALA A 125 -4.92 -12.66 -11.69
CA ALA A 125 -5.48 -11.50 -12.37
C ALA A 125 -7.00 -11.59 -12.54
N LEU A 126 -7.53 -12.75 -12.90
CA LEU A 126 -8.98 -12.95 -13.02
C LEU A 126 -9.71 -12.75 -11.68
N VAL A 127 -9.16 -13.32 -10.61
CA VAL A 127 -9.69 -13.14 -9.24
C VAL A 127 -9.65 -11.66 -8.83
N ALA A 128 -8.52 -11.00 -9.08
CA ALA A 128 -8.31 -9.61 -8.71
C ALA A 128 -9.22 -8.65 -9.50
N ILE A 129 -9.38 -8.87 -10.81
CA ILE A 129 -10.30 -8.10 -11.66
C ILE A 129 -11.74 -8.31 -11.20
N GLY A 130 -12.13 -9.56 -10.92
CA GLY A 130 -13.45 -9.87 -10.37
C GLY A 130 -13.71 -9.11 -9.06
N GLY A 131 -12.73 -9.09 -8.15
CA GLY A 131 -12.78 -8.33 -6.90
C GLY A 131 -12.89 -6.81 -7.10
N GLY A 132 -12.13 -6.25 -8.05
CA GLY A 132 -12.21 -4.83 -8.40
C GLY A 132 -13.58 -4.43 -8.97
N VAL A 133 -14.14 -5.25 -9.86
CA VAL A 133 -15.51 -5.07 -10.38
C VAL A 133 -16.54 -5.19 -9.26
N LEU A 134 -16.42 -6.20 -8.39
CA LEU A 134 -17.31 -6.42 -7.25
C LEU A 134 -17.27 -5.25 -6.27
N THR A 135 -16.09 -4.66 -6.01
CA THR A 135 -15.95 -3.48 -5.15
C THR A 135 -16.78 -2.31 -5.66
N VAL A 136 -16.76 -2.07 -6.97
CA VAL A 136 -17.53 -0.99 -7.58
C VAL A 136 -19.02 -1.35 -7.66
N ALA A 137 -19.36 -2.61 -7.94
CA ALA A 137 -20.74 -3.08 -7.98
C ALA A 137 -21.41 -3.01 -6.59
N SER A 138 -20.65 -3.28 -5.53
CA SER A 138 -21.12 -3.21 -4.13
C SER A 138 -21.13 -1.79 -3.54
N ALA A 139 -20.89 -0.73 -4.32
CA ALA A 139 -20.83 0.65 -3.85
C ALA A 139 -22.08 1.08 -3.05
N ASN A 140 -23.28 0.66 -3.50
CA ASN A 140 -24.53 0.97 -2.79
C ASN A 140 -24.60 0.28 -1.42
N VAL A 141 -24.16 -0.98 -1.31
CA VAL A 141 -24.11 -1.73 -0.06
C VAL A 141 -23.10 -1.09 0.90
N MET A 142 -21.97 -0.66 0.37
CA MET A 142 -20.92 0.05 1.13
C MET A 142 -21.30 1.50 1.47
N LYS A 143 -22.44 2.01 0.94
CA LYS A 143 -22.87 3.42 1.09
C LYS A 143 -21.79 4.41 0.65
N VAL A 144 -21.16 4.16 -0.49
CA VAL A 144 -20.16 5.03 -1.12
C VAL A 144 -20.61 5.45 -2.53
N HIS A 145 -20.18 6.64 -2.94
CA HIS A 145 -20.54 7.21 -4.26
C HIS A 145 -19.26 7.55 -5.03
N TYR A 146 -18.81 6.66 -5.90
CA TYR A 146 -17.60 6.85 -6.69
C TYR A 146 -17.73 7.88 -7.81
N GLY A 147 -18.94 8.12 -8.33
CA GLY A 147 -19.15 9.09 -9.40
C GLY A 147 -18.21 8.90 -10.60
N ALA A 148 -17.51 9.96 -10.99
CA ALA A 148 -16.54 9.93 -12.08
C ALA A 148 -15.29 9.06 -11.81
N TYR A 149 -15.04 8.70 -10.57
CA TYR A 149 -13.89 7.88 -10.17
C TYR A 149 -14.12 6.36 -10.29
N ARG A 150 -15.32 5.95 -10.69
CA ARG A 150 -15.72 4.54 -10.74
C ARG A 150 -14.73 3.64 -11.51
N LYS A 151 -14.25 4.11 -12.67
CA LYS A 151 -13.31 3.36 -13.52
C LYS A 151 -11.94 3.23 -12.84
N ILE A 152 -11.38 4.34 -12.35
CA ILE A 152 -10.05 4.31 -11.73
C ILE A 152 -10.07 3.52 -10.42
N VAL A 153 -11.14 3.57 -9.63
CA VAL A 153 -11.30 2.76 -8.43
C VAL A 153 -11.34 1.28 -8.78
N ALA A 154 -12.08 0.85 -9.81
CA ALA A 154 -12.12 -0.54 -10.24
C ALA A 154 -10.72 -1.04 -10.64
N VAL A 155 -10.02 -0.28 -11.50
CA VAL A 155 -8.66 -0.64 -11.95
C VAL A 155 -7.69 -0.68 -10.78
N TYR A 156 -7.65 0.36 -9.97
CA TYR A 156 -6.77 0.45 -8.81
C TYR A 156 -7.00 -0.71 -7.83
N THR A 157 -8.26 -0.98 -7.47
CA THR A 157 -8.60 -2.08 -6.56
C THR A 157 -8.21 -3.45 -7.14
N SER A 158 -8.30 -3.62 -8.47
CA SER A 158 -7.82 -4.86 -9.10
C SER A 158 -6.31 -5.06 -8.89
N PHE A 159 -5.48 -4.03 -9.06
CA PHE A 159 -4.04 -4.13 -8.81
C PHE A 159 -3.71 -4.32 -7.33
N LEU A 160 -4.42 -3.64 -6.44
CA LEU A 160 -4.32 -3.83 -5.00
C LEU A 160 -4.62 -5.29 -4.59
N LEU A 161 -5.73 -5.84 -5.06
CA LEU A 161 -6.12 -7.24 -4.81
C LEU A 161 -5.17 -8.22 -5.49
N MET A 162 -4.67 -7.92 -6.69
CA MET A 162 -3.66 -8.73 -7.36
C MET A 162 -2.40 -8.87 -6.50
N THR A 163 -1.94 -7.79 -5.85
CA THR A 163 -0.81 -7.84 -4.91
C THR A 163 -1.07 -8.83 -3.78
N ALA A 164 -2.28 -8.81 -3.19
CA ALA A 164 -2.65 -9.75 -2.13
C ALA A 164 -2.72 -11.20 -2.64
N VAL A 165 -3.33 -11.42 -3.82
CA VAL A 165 -3.49 -12.76 -4.41
C VAL A 165 -2.14 -13.38 -4.78
N VAL A 166 -1.25 -12.65 -5.47
CA VAL A 166 0.07 -13.21 -5.82
C VAL A 166 0.93 -13.46 -4.59
N SER A 167 0.83 -12.59 -3.57
CA SER A 167 1.54 -12.80 -2.30
C SER A 167 1.00 -14.00 -1.52
N PHE A 168 -0.31 -14.25 -1.56
CA PHE A 168 -0.93 -15.44 -1.00
C PHE A 168 -0.45 -16.71 -1.70
N ILE A 169 -0.45 -16.73 -3.03
CA ILE A 169 0.07 -17.86 -3.83
C ILE A 169 1.54 -18.10 -3.49
N ALA A 170 2.36 -17.02 -3.44
CA ALA A 170 3.77 -17.12 -3.10
C ALA A 170 3.97 -17.70 -1.69
N MET A 171 3.20 -17.26 -0.72
CA MET A 171 3.23 -17.78 0.65
C MET A 171 2.95 -19.29 0.69
N LEU A 172 1.95 -19.78 -0.06
CA LEU A 172 1.63 -21.21 -0.11
C LEU A 172 2.71 -22.02 -0.83
N VAL A 173 3.17 -21.54 -1.99
CA VAL A 173 4.16 -22.24 -2.81
C VAL A 173 5.54 -22.28 -2.15
N SER A 174 5.88 -21.26 -1.37
CA SER A 174 7.13 -21.21 -0.60
C SER A 174 7.07 -21.98 0.75
N HIS A 175 6.01 -22.75 0.99
CA HIS A 175 5.80 -23.43 2.27
C HIS A 175 5.86 -22.47 3.47
N PHE A 176 5.20 -21.31 3.36
CA PHE A 176 5.10 -20.29 4.41
C PHE A 176 6.45 -19.62 4.75
N ASP A 177 7.25 -19.31 3.73
CA ASP A 177 8.42 -18.44 3.92
C ASP A 177 8.02 -17.12 4.57
N LYS A 178 8.80 -16.69 5.57
CA LYS A 178 8.48 -15.51 6.40
C LYS A 178 8.38 -14.22 5.58
N GLY A 179 9.19 -14.07 4.53
CA GLY A 179 9.14 -12.92 3.65
C GLY A 179 7.81 -12.83 2.92
N TYR A 180 7.32 -13.94 2.36
CA TYR A 180 6.02 -13.96 1.67
C TYR A 180 4.84 -13.88 2.62
N ILE A 181 4.94 -14.40 3.87
CA ILE A 181 3.92 -14.17 4.91
C ILE A 181 3.79 -12.67 5.18
N LEU A 182 4.91 -11.97 5.41
CA LEU A 182 4.91 -10.52 5.67
C LEU A 182 4.37 -9.75 4.48
N MET A 183 4.73 -10.13 3.25
CA MET A 183 4.22 -9.51 2.03
C MET A 183 2.71 -9.69 1.90
N PHE A 184 2.18 -10.89 2.13
CA PHE A 184 0.75 -11.18 2.08
C PHE A 184 -0.03 -10.43 3.16
N VAL A 185 0.40 -10.51 4.42
CA VAL A 185 -0.27 -9.81 5.53
C VAL A 185 -0.23 -8.29 5.30
N GLY A 186 0.91 -7.75 4.84
CA GLY A 186 1.04 -6.37 4.45
C GLY A 186 0.04 -5.97 3.35
N ALA A 187 -0.08 -6.77 2.29
CA ALA A 187 -1.03 -6.52 1.20
C ALA A 187 -2.50 -6.55 1.67
N VAL A 188 -2.85 -7.48 2.58
CA VAL A 188 -4.19 -7.54 3.18
C VAL A 188 -4.48 -6.31 4.05
N LEU A 189 -3.54 -5.90 4.90
CA LEU A 189 -3.70 -4.69 5.72
C LEU A 189 -3.83 -3.44 4.86
N PHE A 190 -3.09 -3.37 3.75
CA PHE A 190 -3.22 -2.28 2.77
C PHE A 190 -4.65 -2.25 2.19
N ALA A 191 -5.16 -3.40 1.74
CA ALA A 191 -6.51 -3.50 1.20
C ALA A 191 -7.58 -3.08 2.24
N LEU A 192 -7.43 -3.50 3.50
CA LEU A 192 -8.32 -3.10 4.60
C LEU A 192 -8.24 -1.59 4.85
N SER A 193 -7.05 -0.98 4.80
CA SER A 193 -6.89 0.46 4.93
C SER A 193 -7.68 1.20 3.85
N ASP A 194 -7.62 0.70 2.61
CA ASP A 194 -8.27 1.33 1.47
C ASP A 194 -9.79 1.19 1.45
N VAL A 195 -10.33 0.11 2.03
CA VAL A 195 -11.77 0.01 2.29
C VAL A 195 -12.22 1.16 3.21
N ILE A 196 -11.45 1.46 4.26
CA ILE A 196 -11.75 2.58 5.17
C ILE A 196 -11.55 3.92 4.47
N LEU A 197 -10.47 4.07 3.70
CA LEU A 197 -10.17 5.27 2.91
C LEU A 197 -11.29 5.57 1.90
N SER A 198 -11.76 4.54 1.19
CA SER A 198 -12.89 4.64 0.28
C SER A 198 -14.15 5.17 0.98
N GLY A 199 -14.42 4.67 2.20
CA GLY A 199 -15.50 5.19 3.04
C GLY A 199 -15.33 6.66 3.42
N THR A 200 -14.10 7.13 3.70
CA THR A 200 -13.84 8.53 4.06
C THR A 200 -13.89 9.49 2.87
N PHE A 201 -13.51 9.01 1.67
CA PHE A 201 -13.48 9.85 0.46
C PHE A 201 -14.80 9.89 -0.29
N PHE A 202 -15.51 8.78 -0.34
CA PHE A 202 -16.71 8.58 -1.16
C PHE A 202 -17.98 8.28 -0.36
N GLY A 203 -17.88 8.10 0.97
CA GLY A 203 -19.00 7.80 1.84
C GLY A 203 -19.53 9.02 2.58
N ARG A 204 -20.83 9.07 2.84
CA ARG A 204 -21.42 10.11 3.67
C ARG A 204 -21.26 9.77 5.16
N GLY A 205 -20.77 10.74 5.97
CA GLY A 205 -20.68 10.62 7.43
C GLY A 205 -19.60 9.62 7.93
N LYS A 206 -18.66 9.23 7.07
CA LYS A 206 -17.55 8.33 7.41
C LYS A 206 -16.22 9.05 7.60
N ASP A 207 -16.22 10.37 7.71
CA ASP A 207 -15.06 11.26 7.89
C ASP A 207 -14.71 11.54 9.36
N LYS A 208 -15.08 10.61 10.27
CA LYS A 208 -14.78 10.73 11.69
C LYS A 208 -13.30 10.52 11.98
N LYS A 209 -12.78 11.20 13.02
CA LYS A 209 -11.39 11.09 13.52
C LYS A 209 -10.90 9.63 13.64
N ARG A 210 -11.77 8.73 14.13
CA ARG A 210 -11.48 7.30 14.26
C ARG A 210 -11.17 6.63 12.91
N HIS A 211 -11.90 6.97 11.84
CA HIS A 211 -11.67 6.37 10.52
C HIS A 211 -10.32 6.81 9.95
N TYR A 212 -9.95 8.09 10.09
CA TYR A 212 -8.63 8.56 9.68
C TYR A 212 -7.51 7.86 10.45
N PHE A 213 -7.66 7.72 11.77
CA PHE A 213 -6.67 7.03 12.59
C PHE A 213 -6.49 5.56 12.15
N ILE A 214 -7.59 4.79 12.09
CA ILE A 214 -7.55 3.35 11.74
C ILE A 214 -7.01 3.16 10.32
N ASN A 215 -7.45 3.97 9.35
CA ASN A 215 -6.95 3.92 7.99
C ASN A 215 -5.42 4.05 7.95
N HIS A 216 -4.87 5.12 8.51
CA HIS A 216 -3.43 5.36 8.43
C HIS A 216 -2.62 4.36 9.27
N PHE A 217 -3.17 3.89 10.40
CA PHE A 217 -2.53 2.87 11.21
C PHE A 217 -2.37 1.55 10.41
N LEU A 218 -3.44 1.08 9.77
CA LEU A 218 -3.40 -0.12 8.92
C LEU A 218 -2.47 0.08 7.72
N TYR A 219 -2.51 1.25 7.10
CA TYR A 219 -1.67 1.60 5.97
C TYR A 219 -0.17 1.54 6.32
N TYR A 220 0.25 2.20 7.41
CA TYR A 220 1.66 2.17 7.80
C TYR A 220 2.09 0.79 8.30
N ALA A 221 1.23 0.07 9.03
CA ALA A 221 1.50 -1.32 9.37
C ALA A 221 1.75 -2.17 8.12
N ALA A 222 0.92 -2.01 7.08
CA ALA A 222 1.09 -2.66 5.79
C ALA A 222 2.44 -2.32 5.14
N GLN A 223 2.77 -1.03 5.03
CA GLN A 223 3.99 -0.58 4.38
C GLN A 223 5.25 -1.06 5.10
N TYR A 224 5.27 -1.06 6.44
CA TYR A 224 6.39 -1.60 7.20
C TYR A 224 6.50 -3.13 7.07
N MET A 225 5.40 -3.87 6.99
CA MET A 225 5.43 -5.31 6.75
C MET A 225 5.95 -5.64 5.35
N ILE A 226 5.50 -4.91 4.32
CA ILE A 226 6.01 -5.03 2.94
C ILE A 226 7.52 -4.71 2.90
N ALA A 227 7.95 -3.63 3.55
CA ALA A 227 9.37 -3.28 3.64
C ALA A 227 10.18 -4.34 4.39
N ALA A 228 9.64 -4.87 5.50
CA ALA A 228 10.29 -5.90 6.31
C ALA A 228 10.39 -7.25 5.59
N SER A 229 9.51 -7.54 4.63
CA SER A 229 9.54 -8.80 3.87
C SER A 229 10.91 -9.05 3.21
N ILE A 230 11.61 -7.99 2.81
CA ILE A 230 12.96 -8.05 2.20
C ILE A 230 13.97 -8.74 3.14
N MET A 231 13.85 -8.54 4.46
CA MET A 231 14.76 -9.13 5.44
C MET A 231 14.64 -10.64 5.57
N PHE A 232 13.47 -11.19 5.24
CA PHE A 232 13.11 -12.57 5.57
C PHE A 232 12.86 -13.45 4.34
N ILE A 233 12.90 -12.87 3.13
CA ILE A 233 12.77 -13.66 1.89
C ILE A 233 14.02 -14.52 1.68
N ASN A 234 13.82 -15.80 1.36
CA ASN A 234 14.91 -16.77 1.10
C ASN A 234 15.08 -17.03 -0.37
#